data_6eebcabd59dc05bf43c959a2ffdcca5b
#
_entry.id   6eebcabd59dc05bf43c959a2ffdcca5b
#
_cell.length_a   1.000
_cell.length_b   1.000
_cell.length_c   1.000
_cell.angle_alpha   90.00
_cell.angle_beta   90.00
_cell.angle_gamma   90.00
#
_symmetry.space_group_name_H-M   'P 1'
#
loop_
_entity.id
_entity.type
_entity.pdbx_description
1 polymer ?
#
loop_
_entity_poly.entity_id
_entity_poly.type
_entity_poly.pdbx_seq_one_letter_code
_entity_poly.pdbx_strand_id
1 'polypeptide(L)'
;RAVGPVHQSIEKSLVYAGRYINQIDVEQYSKHAVIGRLVAKDLFKSENPLGKFVIINDVAFKVVGLFYDEGGDNEERMVYIPYTTQQRLLGGTDRIDQIVLTFRPEIGYNGALQLEANVKRYLKRKHYIDPEDPAGIYVRNVASDLKQNQDFASVLQYIVTFVGMGTLIAGIIGISNIMVYVVRERTKELGIRKAIGATPKSIIGMILHESIFITTIAGYLGLFAGVGTLALIGDKLEDFFIYNPQIHL
;
A
#
# COMPACT_ATOMS: atom_id res chain seq x y z
N ARG A 1 -18.37 10.51 12.72
CA ARG A 1 -17.24 10.27 13.60
C ARG A 1 -16.83 11.58 14.28
N ALA A 2 -16.54 11.56 15.58
CA ALA A 2 -16.08 12.74 16.32
C ALA A 2 -14.55 12.78 16.34
N VAL A 3 -14.00 13.95 16.03
CA VAL A 3 -12.57 14.10 15.79
C VAL A 3 -12.03 15.39 16.43
N GLY A 4 -10.73 15.40 16.68
CA GLY A 4 -9.97 16.61 17.01
C GLY A 4 -9.30 17.24 15.81
N PRO A 5 -8.71 18.42 15.95
CA PRO A 5 -8.06 19.14 14.83
C PRO A 5 -6.89 18.36 14.22
N VAL A 6 -6.17 17.61 15.03
CA VAL A 6 -4.97 16.84 14.59
C VAL A 6 -5.34 15.64 13.71
N HIS A 7 -6.61 15.20 13.74
CA HIS A 7 -7.09 14.06 12.96
C HIS A 7 -6.81 14.21 11.46
N GLN A 8 -6.94 15.41 10.91
CA GLN A 8 -6.65 15.69 9.52
C GLN A 8 -5.22 15.27 9.10
N SER A 9 -4.25 15.54 9.95
CA SER A 9 -2.84 15.20 9.65
C SER A 9 -2.53 13.72 9.86
N ILE A 10 -3.32 13.02 10.67
CA ILE A 10 -3.15 11.59 10.95
C ILE A 10 -3.70 10.76 9.80
N GLU A 11 -4.94 11.01 9.41
CA GLU A 11 -5.64 10.27 8.33
C GLU A 11 -5.33 10.84 6.94
N LYS A 12 -4.56 11.95 6.85
CA LYS A 12 -4.22 12.62 5.58
C LYS A 12 -5.44 13.03 4.75
N SER A 13 -6.57 13.29 5.38
CA SER A 13 -7.79 13.76 4.70
C SER A 13 -7.53 15.10 4.03
N LEU A 14 -7.73 15.18 2.71
CA LEU A 14 -7.45 16.37 1.90
C LEU A 14 -8.71 17.23 1.77
N VAL A 15 -8.71 18.40 2.41
CA VAL A 15 -9.81 19.37 2.29
C VAL A 15 -9.68 20.13 0.98
N TYR A 16 -10.66 19.96 0.07
CA TYR A 16 -10.67 20.63 -1.22
C TYR A 16 -11.58 21.87 -1.27
N ALA A 17 -12.47 22.05 -0.26
CA ALA A 17 -13.32 23.23 -0.14
C ALA A 17 -13.64 23.52 1.32
N GLY A 18 -13.63 24.78 1.71
CA GLY A 18 -13.87 25.20 3.09
C GLY A 18 -12.68 24.95 4.03
N ARG A 19 -12.93 24.46 5.25
CA ARG A 19 -11.91 24.17 6.25
C ARG A 19 -12.22 22.90 7.04
N TYR A 20 -11.19 22.33 7.66
CA TYR A 20 -11.34 21.22 8.61
C TYR A 20 -11.80 21.71 10.00
N ILE A 21 -12.14 20.74 10.88
CA ILE A 21 -12.40 21.01 12.29
C ILE A 21 -11.15 21.61 12.91
N ASN A 22 -11.30 22.73 13.61
CA ASN A 22 -10.20 23.44 14.24
C ASN A 22 -10.35 23.48 15.77
N GLN A 23 -9.36 24.06 16.43
CA GLN A 23 -9.33 24.15 17.89
C GLN A 23 -10.50 24.99 18.46
N ILE A 24 -10.93 26.02 17.74
CA ILE A 24 -12.07 26.87 18.15
C ILE A 24 -13.36 26.06 18.14
N ASP A 25 -13.55 25.18 17.14
CA ASP A 25 -14.73 24.32 17.08
C ASP A 25 -14.81 23.37 18.27
N VAL A 26 -13.66 22.87 18.72
CA VAL A 26 -13.56 22.00 19.90
C VAL A 26 -13.85 22.77 21.20
N GLU A 27 -13.26 23.95 21.38
CA GLU A 27 -13.43 24.75 22.58
C GLU A 27 -14.83 25.32 22.73
N GLN A 28 -15.46 25.71 21.62
CA GLN A 28 -16.79 26.30 21.62
C GLN A 28 -17.93 25.29 21.45
N TYR A 29 -17.62 23.99 21.37
CA TYR A 29 -18.61 22.94 21.13
C TYR A 29 -19.44 23.20 19.86
N SER A 30 -18.80 23.69 18.80
CA SER A 30 -19.45 24.15 17.59
C SER A 30 -20.18 23.01 16.89
N LYS A 31 -21.41 23.25 16.42
CA LYS A 31 -22.17 22.32 15.59
C LYS A 31 -21.73 22.45 14.12
N HIS A 32 -20.44 22.21 13.88
CA HIS A 32 -19.85 22.21 12.55
C HIS A 32 -19.55 20.78 12.10
N ALA A 33 -19.70 20.54 10.78
CA ALA A 33 -19.41 19.25 10.17
C ALA A 33 -18.49 19.44 8.96
N VAL A 34 -17.56 18.50 8.81
CA VAL A 34 -16.77 18.32 7.60
C VAL A 34 -17.23 17.02 6.97
N ILE A 35 -17.65 17.05 5.71
CA ILE A 35 -18.26 15.90 5.04
C ILE A 35 -17.40 15.42 3.90
N GLY A 36 -17.36 14.11 3.71
CA GLY A 36 -16.65 13.48 2.60
C GLY A 36 -17.34 13.75 1.26
N ARG A 37 -16.58 13.61 0.18
CA ARG A 37 -17.03 13.88 -1.20
C ARG A 37 -18.29 13.08 -1.57
N LEU A 38 -18.34 11.79 -1.20
CA LEU A 38 -19.50 10.94 -1.50
C LEU A 38 -20.72 11.33 -0.69
N VAL A 39 -20.57 11.73 0.59
CA VAL A 39 -21.67 12.25 1.39
C VAL A 39 -22.23 13.54 0.77
N ALA A 40 -21.34 14.43 0.32
CA ALA A 40 -21.75 15.67 -0.35
C ALA A 40 -22.55 15.36 -1.63
N LYS A 41 -22.09 14.41 -2.45
CA LYS A 41 -22.76 13.98 -3.67
C LYS A 41 -24.12 13.34 -3.40
N ASP A 42 -24.22 12.48 -2.38
CA ASP A 42 -25.45 11.75 -2.06
C ASP A 42 -26.54 12.70 -1.50
N LEU A 43 -26.17 13.63 -0.60
CA LEU A 43 -27.11 14.52 0.07
C LEU A 43 -27.44 15.80 -0.71
N PHE A 44 -26.47 16.38 -1.40
CA PHE A 44 -26.61 17.70 -2.04
C PHE A 44 -26.58 17.64 -3.57
N LYS A 45 -26.29 16.48 -4.15
CA LYS A 45 -26.19 16.26 -5.61
C LYS A 45 -25.22 17.24 -6.26
N SER A 46 -25.72 18.22 -7.01
CA SER A 46 -24.95 19.27 -7.69
C SER A 46 -24.87 20.60 -6.95
N GLU A 47 -25.56 20.72 -5.81
CA GLU A 47 -25.56 21.96 -5.04
C GLU A 47 -24.32 22.07 -4.15
N ASN A 48 -23.82 23.30 -3.96
CA ASN A 48 -22.70 23.54 -3.04
C ASN A 48 -23.15 23.28 -1.58
N PRO A 49 -22.53 22.31 -0.87
CA PRO A 49 -22.90 21.97 0.49
C PRO A 49 -22.39 22.97 1.53
N LEU A 50 -21.37 23.79 1.22
CA LEU A 50 -20.76 24.71 2.18
C LEU A 50 -21.77 25.72 2.71
N GLY A 51 -21.81 25.84 4.04
CA GLY A 51 -22.73 26.72 4.74
C GLY A 51 -24.14 26.18 4.95
N LYS A 52 -24.51 25.08 4.28
CA LYS A 52 -25.78 24.38 4.50
C LYS A 52 -25.72 23.50 5.74
N PHE A 53 -26.86 22.91 6.08
CA PHE A 53 -26.98 22.07 7.27
C PHE A 53 -27.20 20.61 6.90
N VAL A 54 -26.56 19.71 7.68
CA VAL A 54 -26.83 18.27 7.69
C VAL A 54 -27.41 17.89 9.04
N ILE A 55 -28.40 17.01 9.06
CA ILE A 55 -28.99 16.51 10.31
C ILE A 55 -28.31 15.19 10.66
N ILE A 56 -27.75 15.12 11.85
CA ILE A 56 -27.08 13.93 12.39
C ILE A 56 -27.72 13.66 13.75
N ASN A 57 -28.40 12.52 13.91
CA ASN A 57 -29.12 12.15 15.14
C ASN A 57 -29.99 13.32 15.66
N ASP A 58 -30.86 13.86 14.80
CA ASP A 58 -31.79 14.96 15.09
C ASP A 58 -31.14 16.31 15.46
N VAL A 59 -29.84 16.44 15.26
CA VAL A 59 -29.09 17.69 15.49
C VAL A 59 -28.60 18.25 14.17
N ALA A 60 -28.89 19.53 13.92
CA ALA A 60 -28.39 20.23 12.73
C ALA A 60 -26.94 20.68 12.89
N PHE A 61 -26.09 20.28 11.96
CA PHE A 61 -24.69 20.68 11.87
C PHE A 61 -24.46 21.49 10.61
N LYS A 62 -23.77 22.61 10.71
CA LYS A 62 -23.39 23.43 9.56
C LYS A 62 -22.17 22.83 8.86
N VAL A 63 -22.26 22.60 7.56
CA VAL A 63 -21.16 22.13 6.74
C VAL A 63 -20.12 23.24 6.56
N VAL A 64 -18.91 23.04 7.08
CA VAL A 64 -17.81 24.02 7.02
C VAL A 64 -16.66 23.57 6.14
N GLY A 65 -16.64 22.32 5.71
CA GLY A 65 -15.62 21.80 4.81
C GLY A 65 -16.03 20.54 4.10
N LEU A 66 -15.35 20.31 2.99
CA LEU A 66 -15.48 19.14 2.15
C LEU A 66 -14.11 18.49 1.99
N PHE A 67 -14.02 17.18 2.16
CA PHE A 67 -12.77 16.45 2.01
C PHE A 67 -12.93 15.26 1.06
N TYR A 68 -11.80 14.85 0.49
CA TYR A 68 -11.64 13.55 -0.11
C TYR A 68 -10.49 12.79 0.57
N ASP A 69 -10.51 11.48 0.46
CA ASP A 69 -9.54 10.60 1.08
C ASP A 69 -9.05 9.56 0.08
N GLU A 70 -7.74 9.28 0.09
CA GLU A 70 -7.14 8.27 -0.78
C GLU A 70 -7.41 6.84 -0.30
N GLY A 71 -7.96 6.68 0.92
CA GLY A 71 -8.35 5.39 1.51
C GLY A 71 -9.60 4.75 0.89
N GLY A 72 -10.23 5.42 -0.07
CA GLY A 72 -11.35 4.91 -0.85
C GLY A 72 -12.74 5.36 -0.39
N ASP A 73 -13.77 4.76 -1.00
CA ASP A 73 -15.17 5.18 -0.87
C ASP A 73 -15.70 5.17 0.56
N ASN A 74 -15.22 4.26 1.41
CA ASN A 74 -15.68 4.17 2.79
C ASN A 74 -15.27 5.40 3.61
N GLU A 75 -14.04 5.90 3.41
CA GLU A 75 -13.53 7.09 4.08
C GLU A 75 -14.23 8.34 3.55
N GLU A 76 -14.55 8.38 2.26
CA GLU A 76 -15.31 9.48 1.64
C GLU A 76 -16.80 9.50 2.00
N ARG A 77 -17.32 8.44 2.64
CA ARG A 77 -18.69 8.38 3.19
C ARG A 77 -18.77 8.79 4.66
N MET A 78 -17.71 9.39 5.19
CA MET A 78 -17.65 9.83 6.58
C MET A 78 -18.09 11.29 6.74
N VAL A 79 -18.61 11.57 7.94
CA VAL A 79 -18.90 12.93 8.42
C VAL A 79 -18.11 13.13 9.70
N TYR A 80 -17.31 14.19 9.77
CA TYR A 80 -16.52 14.55 10.93
C TYR A 80 -17.13 15.72 11.69
N ILE A 81 -17.23 15.60 13.00
CA ILE A 81 -17.74 16.63 13.92
C ILE A 81 -16.74 16.79 15.07
N PRO A 82 -16.72 17.93 15.80
CA PRO A 82 -15.85 18.09 16.97
C PRO A 82 -16.20 17.07 18.07
N TYR A 83 -15.18 16.41 18.65
CA TYR A 83 -15.41 15.39 19.70
C TYR A 83 -16.09 15.97 20.94
N THR A 84 -15.78 17.20 21.32
CA THR A 84 -16.42 17.89 22.45
C THR A 84 -17.90 18.14 22.22
N THR A 85 -18.30 18.44 20.98
CA THR A 85 -19.71 18.58 20.59
C THR A 85 -20.43 17.26 20.76
N GLN A 86 -19.84 16.13 20.33
CA GLN A 86 -20.43 14.82 20.56
C GLN A 86 -20.57 14.50 22.04
N GLN A 87 -19.54 14.73 22.84
CA GLN A 87 -19.58 14.53 24.29
C GLN A 87 -20.71 15.30 24.94
N ARG A 88 -20.91 16.56 24.55
CA ARG A 88 -21.99 17.40 25.05
C ARG A 88 -23.36 16.88 24.66
N LEU A 89 -23.52 16.39 23.44
CA LEU A 89 -24.78 15.80 22.94
C LEU A 89 -25.13 14.48 23.65
N LEU A 90 -24.13 13.75 24.12
CA LEU A 90 -24.30 12.51 24.88
C LEU A 90 -24.47 12.74 26.39
N GLY A 91 -24.87 13.95 26.82
CA GLY A 91 -25.13 14.26 28.24
C GLY A 91 -23.93 14.82 28.98
N GLY A 92 -22.92 15.33 28.26
CA GLY A 92 -21.75 15.97 28.91
C GLY A 92 -20.76 14.96 29.51
N THR A 93 -20.67 13.78 28.91
CA THR A 93 -19.71 12.75 29.31
C THR A 93 -18.30 13.11 28.83
N ASP A 94 -17.28 12.73 29.58
CA ASP A 94 -15.87 12.81 29.20
C ASP A 94 -15.33 11.50 28.57
N ARG A 95 -16.25 10.62 28.11
CA ARG A 95 -15.90 9.35 27.46
C ARG A 95 -15.23 9.61 26.11
N ILE A 96 -14.20 8.82 25.83
CA ILE A 96 -13.47 8.79 24.56
C ILE A 96 -13.51 7.35 24.06
N ASP A 97 -13.96 7.14 22.82
CA ASP A 97 -14.05 5.81 22.22
C ASP A 97 -12.70 5.33 21.70
N GLN A 98 -11.89 6.25 21.16
CA GLN A 98 -10.61 5.91 20.54
C GLN A 98 -9.59 7.05 20.72
N ILE A 99 -8.35 6.69 21.02
CA ILE A 99 -7.19 7.59 20.99
C ILE A 99 -6.27 7.11 19.88
N VAL A 100 -5.94 8.00 18.94
CA VAL A 100 -4.99 7.74 17.87
C VAL A 100 -3.69 8.46 18.17
N LEU A 101 -2.58 7.74 18.10
CA LEU A 101 -1.23 8.26 18.35
C LEU A 101 -0.39 8.06 17.09
N THR A 102 0.37 9.08 16.74
CA THR A 102 1.42 8.96 15.71
C THR A 102 2.79 8.92 16.37
N PHE A 103 3.72 8.26 15.72
CA PHE A 103 5.12 8.21 16.13
C PHE A 103 6.04 8.50 14.93
N ARG A 104 7.26 8.90 15.23
CA ARG A 104 8.25 9.16 14.18
C ARG A 104 8.72 7.84 13.57
N PRO A 105 8.82 7.74 12.24
CA PRO A 105 9.24 6.50 11.55
C PRO A 105 10.63 6.00 12.00
N GLU A 106 11.50 6.91 12.48
CA GLU A 106 12.87 6.59 12.89
C GLU A 106 12.95 5.62 14.07
N ILE A 107 11.91 5.53 14.90
CA ILE A 107 11.89 4.55 16.01
C ILE A 107 11.80 3.10 15.54
N GLY A 108 11.40 2.89 14.29
CA GLY A 108 11.27 1.57 13.67
C GLY A 108 10.24 0.67 14.36
N TYR A 109 10.16 -0.57 13.88
CA TYR A 109 9.19 -1.55 14.37
C TYR A 109 9.33 -1.85 15.87
N ASN A 110 10.57 -2.06 16.34
CA ASN A 110 10.81 -2.37 17.76
C ASN A 110 10.44 -1.19 18.68
N GLY A 111 10.70 0.04 18.24
CA GLY A 111 10.29 1.23 18.98
C GLY A 111 8.77 1.37 19.03
N ALA A 112 8.06 1.05 17.96
CA ALA A 112 6.60 1.05 17.93
C ALA A 112 6.00 0.01 18.90
N LEU A 113 6.59 -1.18 19.02
CA LEU A 113 6.19 -2.19 20.01
C LEU A 113 6.44 -1.73 21.45
N GLN A 114 7.57 -1.08 21.71
CA GLN A 114 7.87 -0.52 23.02
C GLN A 114 6.89 0.62 23.39
N LEU A 115 6.56 1.47 22.42
CA LEU A 115 5.56 2.53 22.61
C LEU A 115 4.21 1.93 22.97
N GLU A 116 3.76 0.91 22.24
CA GLU A 116 2.51 0.19 22.53
C GLU A 116 2.51 -0.36 23.97
N ALA A 117 3.56 -1.06 24.37
CA ALA A 117 3.69 -1.63 25.69
C ALA A 117 3.66 -0.54 26.79
N ASN A 118 4.32 0.59 26.55
CA ASN A 118 4.34 1.72 27.49
C ASN A 118 2.96 2.39 27.60
N VAL A 119 2.26 2.58 26.48
CA VAL A 119 0.91 3.15 26.47
C VAL A 119 -0.07 2.23 27.19
N LYS A 120 -0.04 0.91 26.90
CA LYS A 120 -0.86 -0.09 27.61
C LYS A 120 -0.62 -0.03 29.13
N ARG A 121 0.63 -0.04 29.55
CA ARG A 121 1.01 0.02 30.97
C ARG A 121 0.53 1.32 31.65
N TYR A 122 0.72 2.45 30.97
CA TYR A 122 0.28 3.74 31.47
C TYR A 122 -1.23 3.81 31.64
N LEU A 123 -1.99 3.39 30.64
CA LEU A 123 -3.45 3.43 30.67
C LEU A 123 -4.02 2.44 31.69
N LYS A 124 -3.48 1.22 31.78
CA LYS A 124 -3.88 0.24 32.82
C LYS A 124 -3.72 0.83 34.24
N ARG A 125 -2.56 1.44 34.50
CA ARG A 125 -2.31 2.07 35.78
C ARG A 125 -3.25 3.25 36.06
N LYS A 126 -3.49 4.08 35.04
CA LYS A 126 -4.36 5.27 35.16
C LYS A 126 -5.81 4.89 35.45
N HIS A 127 -6.29 3.80 34.89
CA HIS A 127 -7.68 3.34 34.98
C HIS A 127 -7.86 2.19 36.00
N TYR A 128 -6.85 1.88 36.80
CA TYR A 128 -6.88 0.83 37.85
C TYR A 128 -7.25 -0.55 37.27
N ILE A 129 -6.78 -0.86 36.04
CA ILE A 129 -6.98 -2.14 35.37
C ILE A 129 -5.84 -3.07 35.80
N ASP A 130 -6.18 -4.34 36.02
CA ASP A 130 -5.18 -5.37 36.34
C ASP A 130 -4.07 -5.41 35.27
N PRO A 131 -2.79 -5.33 35.66
CA PRO A 131 -1.66 -5.46 34.73
C PRO A 131 -1.71 -6.71 33.88
N GLU A 132 -2.20 -7.82 34.43
CA GLU A 132 -2.26 -9.13 33.75
C GLU A 132 -3.53 -9.33 32.91
N ASP A 133 -4.53 -8.45 32.97
CA ASP A 133 -5.72 -8.54 32.13
C ASP A 133 -5.42 -8.22 30.65
N PRO A 134 -5.44 -9.19 29.73
CA PRO A 134 -5.14 -8.93 28.32
C PRO A 134 -6.24 -8.15 27.59
N ALA A 135 -7.48 -8.19 28.11
CA ALA A 135 -8.65 -7.58 27.49
C ALA A 135 -8.92 -6.15 27.95
N GLY A 136 -8.29 -5.71 29.07
CA GLY A 136 -8.58 -4.44 29.69
C GLY A 136 -8.31 -3.20 28.83
N ILE A 137 -7.34 -3.28 27.90
CA ILE A 137 -7.04 -2.22 26.92
C ILE A 137 -6.65 -2.85 25.59
N TYR A 138 -7.43 -2.55 24.56
CA TYR A 138 -7.11 -2.91 23.19
C TYR A 138 -6.26 -1.81 22.55
N VAL A 139 -5.10 -2.16 22.02
CA VAL A 139 -4.26 -1.28 21.20
C VAL A 139 -4.00 -1.95 19.87
N ARG A 140 -4.39 -1.31 18.79
CA ARG A 140 -4.01 -1.70 17.42
C ARG A 140 -2.73 -0.98 17.04
N ASN A 141 -1.70 -1.73 16.71
CA ASN A 141 -0.43 -1.19 16.27
C ASN A 141 -0.25 -1.44 14.77
N VAL A 142 -0.39 -0.38 13.98
CA VAL A 142 -0.26 -0.44 12.52
C VAL A 142 1.16 -0.87 12.10
N ALA A 143 2.19 -0.63 12.93
CA ALA A 143 3.54 -1.10 12.63
C ALA A 143 3.63 -2.64 12.55
N SER A 144 2.80 -3.35 13.30
CA SER A 144 2.73 -4.82 13.22
C SER A 144 2.12 -5.28 11.89
N ASP A 145 1.07 -4.62 11.44
CA ASP A 145 0.41 -4.90 10.17
C ASP A 145 1.39 -4.62 9.00
N LEU A 146 2.09 -3.48 9.05
CA LEU A 146 3.12 -3.12 8.04
C LEU A 146 4.27 -4.13 8.01
N LYS A 147 4.74 -4.58 9.17
CA LYS A 147 5.81 -5.59 9.25
C LYS A 147 5.37 -6.91 8.64
N GLN A 148 4.15 -7.37 8.94
CA GLN A 148 3.60 -8.59 8.36
C GLN A 148 3.52 -8.51 6.83
N ASN A 149 3.09 -7.37 6.29
CA ASN A 149 3.02 -7.13 4.84
C ASN A 149 4.42 -7.13 4.21
N GLN A 150 5.42 -6.52 4.85
CA GLN A 150 6.80 -6.55 4.40
C GLN A 150 7.39 -7.97 4.41
N ASP A 151 7.13 -8.74 5.46
CA ASP A 151 7.60 -10.12 5.56
C ASP A 151 6.94 -10.98 4.48
N PHE A 152 5.64 -10.81 4.23
CA PHE A 152 4.92 -11.48 3.13
C PHE A 152 5.49 -11.12 1.76
N ALA A 153 5.72 -9.83 1.49
CA ALA A 153 6.34 -9.36 0.25
C ALA A 153 7.76 -9.96 0.06
N SER A 154 8.52 -10.06 1.14
CA SER A 154 9.86 -10.67 1.12
C SER A 154 9.80 -12.16 0.76
N VAL A 155 8.85 -12.90 1.32
CA VAL A 155 8.64 -14.33 0.98
C VAL A 155 8.28 -14.48 -0.49
N LEU A 156 7.38 -13.66 -1.02
CA LEU A 156 7.05 -13.66 -2.45
C LEU A 156 8.27 -13.37 -3.32
N GLN A 157 9.09 -12.40 -2.92
CA GLN A 157 10.33 -12.07 -3.63
C GLN A 157 11.31 -13.24 -3.66
N TYR A 158 11.47 -13.98 -2.56
CA TYR A 158 12.30 -15.19 -2.54
C TYR A 158 11.76 -16.28 -3.47
N ILE A 159 10.45 -16.52 -3.49
CA ILE A 159 9.82 -17.49 -4.40
C ILE A 159 10.07 -17.10 -5.86
N VAL A 160 9.81 -15.84 -6.21
CA VAL A 160 10.02 -15.33 -7.59
C VAL A 160 11.49 -15.45 -7.98
N THR A 161 12.41 -15.11 -7.08
CA THR A 161 13.85 -15.24 -7.34
C THR A 161 14.25 -16.70 -7.56
N PHE A 162 13.76 -17.61 -6.73
CA PHE A 162 14.04 -19.04 -6.85
C PHE A 162 13.54 -19.62 -8.18
N VAL A 163 12.30 -19.32 -8.54
CA VAL A 163 11.71 -19.73 -9.82
C VAL A 163 12.46 -19.10 -10.99
N GLY A 164 12.81 -17.81 -10.89
CA GLY A 164 13.58 -17.09 -11.91
C GLY A 164 14.96 -17.73 -12.12
N MET A 165 15.68 -18.08 -11.06
CA MET A 165 16.96 -18.79 -11.17
C MET A 165 16.79 -20.18 -11.81
N GLY A 166 15.74 -20.91 -11.42
CA GLY A 166 15.45 -22.22 -12.01
C GLY A 166 15.16 -22.14 -13.50
N THR A 167 14.39 -21.15 -13.94
CA THR A 167 14.12 -20.93 -15.38
C THR A 167 15.37 -20.50 -16.17
N LEU A 168 16.24 -19.69 -15.57
CA LEU A 168 17.52 -19.34 -16.18
C LEU A 168 18.40 -20.58 -16.39
N ILE A 169 18.54 -21.45 -15.37
CA ILE A 169 19.30 -22.69 -15.46
C ILE A 169 18.70 -23.59 -16.56
N ALA A 170 17.40 -23.78 -16.60
CA ALA A 170 16.71 -24.54 -17.63
C ALA A 170 16.97 -23.97 -19.03
N GLY A 171 16.95 -22.64 -19.18
CA GLY A 171 17.30 -21.95 -20.41
C GLY A 171 18.73 -22.21 -20.87
N ILE A 172 19.70 -22.14 -19.95
CA ILE A 172 21.12 -22.44 -20.24
C ILE A 172 21.28 -23.90 -20.74
N ILE A 173 20.64 -24.86 -20.06
CA ILE A 173 20.68 -26.27 -20.47
C ILE A 173 20.04 -26.44 -21.86
N GLY A 174 18.89 -25.79 -22.11
CA GLY A 174 18.21 -25.85 -23.41
C GLY A 174 19.09 -25.33 -24.55
N ILE A 175 19.68 -24.13 -24.36
CA ILE A 175 20.58 -23.55 -25.37
C ILE A 175 21.81 -24.44 -25.59
N SER A 176 22.40 -24.94 -24.50
CA SER A 176 23.56 -25.84 -24.57
C SER A 176 23.26 -27.10 -25.42
N ASN A 177 22.10 -27.73 -25.18
CA ASN A 177 21.69 -28.92 -25.94
C ASN A 177 21.49 -28.60 -27.42
N ILE A 178 20.87 -27.47 -27.76
CA ILE A 178 20.70 -27.02 -29.15
C ILE A 178 22.07 -26.79 -29.80
N MET A 179 23.00 -26.13 -29.12
CA MET A 179 24.32 -25.84 -29.66
C MET A 179 25.15 -27.12 -29.89
N VAL A 180 25.06 -28.10 -29.01
CA VAL A 180 25.69 -29.42 -29.24
C VAL A 180 25.14 -30.08 -30.50
N TYR A 181 23.83 -30.01 -30.74
CA TYR A 181 23.22 -30.55 -31.94
C TYR A 181 23.69 -29.81 -33.20
N VAL A 182 23.67 -28.48 -33.22
CA VAL A 182 24.13 -27.63 -34.32
C VAL A 182 25.60 -27.93 -34.67
N VAL A 183 26.47 -28.06 -33.68
CA VAL A 183 27.89 -28.41 -33.88
C VAL A 183 28.04 -29.79 -34.52
N ARG A 184 27.25 -30.77 -34.10
CA ARG A 184 27.25 -32.13 -34.70
C ARG A 184 26.81 -32.11 -36.16
N GLU A 185 25.76 -31.37 -36.50
CA GLU A 185 25.24 -31.24 -37.84
C GLU A 185 26.27 -30.60 -38.78
N ARG A 186 27.00 -29.58 -38.33
CA ARG A 186 28.03 -28.84 -39.06
C ARG A 186 29.44 -29.42 -38.93
N THR A 187 29.60 -30.65 -38.43
CA THR A 187 30.92 -31.25 -38.17
C THR A 187 31.81 -31.33 -39.42
N LYS A 188 31.22 -31.62 -40.62
CA LYS A 188 31.97 -31.66 -41.89
C LYS A 188 32.52 -30.28 -42.27
N GLU A 189 31.71 -29.21 -42.15
CA GLU A 189 32.12 -27.84 -42.46
C GLU A 189 33.23 -27.36 -41.51
N LEU A 190 33.10 -27.66 -40.23
CA LEU A 190 34.09 -27.33 -39.23
C LEU A 190 35.43 -28.12 -39.46
N GLY A 191 35.32 -29.38 -39.90
CA GLY A 191 36.46 -30.21 -40.28
C GLY A 191 37.22 -29.65 -41.50
N ILE A 192 36.50 -29.21 -42.56
CA ILE A 192 37.11 -28.55 -43.72
C ILE A 192 37.81 -27.26 -43.31
N ARG A 193 37.20 -26.41 -42.51
CA ARG A 193 37.83 -25.16 -42.04
C ARG A 193 39.12 -25.45 -41.25
N LYS A 194 39.09 -26.47 -40.41
CA LYS A 194 40.26 -26.91 -39.65
C LYS A 194 41.39 -27.42 -40.54
N ALA A 195 41.03 -28.15 -41.63
CA ALA A 195 42.01 -28.65 -42.61
C ALA A 195 42.68 -27.54 -43.43
N ILE A 196 41.94 -26.41 -43.68
CA ILE A 196 42.47 -25.22 -44.38
C ILE A 196 43.28 -24.32 -43.43
N GLY A 197 43.43 -24.68 -42.12
CA GLY A 197 44.26 -23.97 -41.15
C GLY A 197 43.56 -23.07 -40.18
N ALA A 198 42.23 -23.15 -40.02
CA ALA A 198 41.51 -22.39 -38.98
C ALA A 198 41.93 -22.87 -37.58
N THR A 199 42.22 -21.92 -36.71
CA THR A 199 42.58 -22.23 -35.34
C THR A 199 41.35 -22.66 -34.51
N PRO A 200 41.50 -23.54 -33.49
CA PRO A 200 40.38 -23.92 -32.64
C PRO A 200 39.66 -22.73 -31.99
N LYS A 201 40.38 -21.66 -31.65
CA LYS A 201 39.81 -20.42 -31.08
C LYS A 201 38.90 -19.70 -32.04
N SER A 202 39.23 -19.68 -33.36
CA SER A 202 38.44 -19.08 -34.41
C SER A 202 37.11 -19.83 -34.58
N ILE A 203 37.14 -21.17 -34.56
CA ILE A 203 35.92 -22.01 -34.66
C ILE A 203 35.03 -21.85 -33.44
N ILE A 204 35.57 -21.86 -32.23
CA ILE A 204 34.83 -21.65 -31.00
C ILE A 204 34.22 -20.23 -30.99
N GLY A 205 35.01 -19.23 -31.41
CA GLY A 205 34.52 -17.83 -31.46
C GLY A 205 33.32 -17.66 -32.38
N MET A 206 33.31 -18.35 -33.52
CA MET A 206 32.18 -18.29 -34.46
C MET A 206 30.90 -18.89 -33.86
N ILE A 207 30.99 -20.04 -33.19
CA ILE A 207 29.84 -20.69 -32.52
C ILE A 207 29.34 -19.84 -31.36
N LEU A 208 30.24 -19.24 -30.56
CA LEU A 208 29.88 -18.34 -29.49
C LEU A 208 29.15 -17.08 -30.00
N HIS A 209 29.63 -16.46 -31.10
CA HIS A 209 28.97 -15.30 -31.67
C HIS A 209 27.53 -15.62 -32.11
N GLU A 210 27.33 -16.78 -32.79
CA GLU A 210 25.99 -17.22 -33.21
C GLU A 210 25.08 -17.43 -31.99
N SER A 211 25.55 -18.07 -30.93
CA SER A 211 24.80 -18.29 -29.69
C SER A 211 24.45 -16.99 -28.98
N ILE A 212 25.41 -16.06 -28.84
CA ILE A 212 25.21 -14.75 -28.22
C ILE A 212 24.18 -13.94 -29.00
N PHE A 213 24.28 -13.93 -30.33
CA PHE A 213 23.35 -13.19 -31.17
C PHE A 213 21.90 -13.68 -31.00
N ILE A 214 21.66 -14.99 -31.06
CA ILE A 214 20.34 -15.58 -30.88
C ILE A 214 19.82 -15.32 -29.48
N THR A 215 20.65 -15.51 -28.45
CA THR A 215 20.26 -15.31 -27.05
C THR A 215 19.92 -13.84 -26.75
N THR A 216 20.66 -12.91 -27.39
CA THR A 216 20.41 -11.48 -27.24
C THR A 216 19.04 -11.09 -27.80
N ILE A 217 18.74 -11.54 -29.02
CA ILE A 217 17.43 -11.28 -29.63
C ILE A 217 16.30 -11.88 -28.78
N ALA A 218 16.44 -13.16 -28.40
CA ALA A 218 15.45 -13.83 -27.58
C ALA A 218 15.26 -13.15 -26.22
N GLY A 219 16.35 -12.67 -25.59
CA GLY A 219 16.32 -11.93 -24.34
C GLY A 219 15.56 -10.61 -24.44
N TYR A 220 15.81 -9.82 -25.50
CA TYR A 220 15.06 -8.59 -25.75
C TYR A 220 13.58 -8.86 -26.01
N LEU A 221 13.24 -9.86 -26.81
CA LEU A 221 11.85 -10.23 -27.05
C LEU A 221 11.15 -10.67 -25.78
N GLY A 222 11.82 -11.45 -24.93
CA GLY A 222 11.31 -11.85 -23.62
C GLY A 222 11.09 -10.65 -22.69
N LEU A 223 12.04 -9.71 -22.67
CA LEU A 223 11.91 -8.48 -21.89
C LEU A 223 10.71 -7.64 -22.34
N PHE A 224 10.58 -7.41 -23.66
CA PHE A 224 9.44 -6.65 -24.20
C PHE A 224 8.11 -7.35 -23.92
N ALA A 225 8.04 -8.67 -24.06
CA ALA A 225 6.85 -9.44 -23.74
C ALA A 225 6.52 -9.35 -22.24
N GLY A 226 7.52 -9.46 -21.36
CA GLY A 226 7.34 -9.36 -19.91
C GLY A 226 6.84 -7.97 -19.47
N VAL A 227 7.51 -6.91 -19.93
CA VAL A 227 7.11 -5.53 -19.62
C VAL A 227 5.73 -5.22 -20.21
N GLY A 228 5.47 -5.65 -21.45
CA GLY A 228 4.17 -5.46 -22.08
C GLY A 228 3.03 -6.16 -21.33
N THR A 229 3.27 -7.37 -20.83
CA THR A 229 2.30 -8.11 -20.04
C THR A 229 2.03 -7.41 -18.70
N LEU A 230 3.09 -6.93 -18.04
CA LEU A 230 2.97 -6.17 -16.79
C LEU A 230 2.20 -4.85 -17.00
N ALA A 231 2.45 -4.14 -18.10
CA ALA A 231 1.73 -2.91 -18.41
C ALA A 231 0.23 -3.16 -18.66
N LEU A 232 -0.11 -4.23 -19.39
CA LEU A 232 -1.51 -4.58 -19.67
C LEU A 232 -2.30 -5.06 -18.44
N ILE A 233 -1.61 -5.67 -17.48
CA ILE A 233 -2.24 -6.20 -16.26
C ILE A 233 -2.19 -5.16 -15.14
N GLY A 234 -1.16 -4.31 -15.11
CA GLY A 234 -0.93 -3.31 -14.07
C GLY A 234 -2.13 -2.38 -13.89
N ASP A 235 -2.64 -1.80 -14.97
CA ASP A 235 -3.81 -0.92 -14.92
C ASP A 235 -5.06 -1.63 -14.35
N LYS A 236 -5.26 -2.91 -14.69
CA LYS A 236 -6.38 -3.70 -14.15
C LYS A 236 -6.18 -4.11 -12.68
N LEU A 237 -4.93 -4.29 -12.27
CA LEU A 237 -4.60 -4.58 -10.88
C LEU A 237 -4.75 -3.33 -10.00
N GLU A 238 -4.35 -2.15 -10.50
CA GLU A 238 -4.60 -0.89 -9.80
C GLU A 238 -6.10 -0.67 -9.58
N ASP A 239 -6.91 -0.82 -10.61
CA ASP A 239 -8.37 -0.73 -10.48
C ASP A 239 -8.93 -1.75 -9.48
N PHE A 240 -8.44 -2.99 -9.50
CA PHE A 240 -8.88 -4.05 -8.60
C PHE A 240 -8.49 -3.76 -7.14
N PHE A 241 -7.27 -3.27 -6.90
CA PHE A 241 -6.78 -2.92 -5.56
C PHE A 241 -7.43 -1.64 -5.03
N ILE A 242 -7.68 -0.64 -5.86
CA ILE A 242 -8.38 0.60 -5.48
C ILE A 242 -9.86 0.31 -5.17
N TYR A 243 -10.50 -0.59 -5.91
CA TYR A 243 -11.92 -0.92 -5.71
C TYR A 243 -12.19 -1.85 -4.52
N ASN A 244 -11.17 -2.57 -4.03
CA ASN A 244 -11.26 -3.48 -2.88
C ASN A 244 -10.28 -3.07 -1.76
N PRO A 245 -10.58 -2.00 -1.01
CA PRO A 245 -9.69 -1.49 0.05
C PRO A 245 -9.49 -2.48 1.20
N GLN A 246 -10.24 -3.58 1.25
CA GLN A 246 -10.03 -4.66 2.23
C GLN A 246 -8.81 -5.53 1.91
N ILE A 247 -8.22 -5.39 0.72
CA ILE A 247 -7.01 -6.11 0.30
C ILE A 247 -5.74 -5.25 0.50
N HIS A 248 -5.90 -3.95 0.74
CA HIS A 248 -4.83 -3.07 1.23
C HIS A 248 -4.62 -3.30 2.74
N LEU A 249 -4.00 -4.42 3.04
CA LEU A 249 -3.51 -4.74 4.38
C LEU A 249 -2.14 -4.11 4.61
#